data_8762abe373d1451de6e6dbc7b28aa450
#
_entry.id   8762abe373d1451de6e6dbc7b28aa450
#
_cell.length_a   1.000
_cell.length_b   1.000
_cell.length_c   1.000
_cell.angle_alpha   90.00
_cell.angle_beta   90.00
_cell.angle_gamma   90.00
#
_symmetry.space_group_name_H-M   'P 1'
#
loop_
_entity.id
_entity.type
_entity.pdbx_description
1 polymer ?
#
loop_
_entity_poly.entity_id
_entity_poly.type
_entity_poly.pdbx_seq_one_letter_code
_entity_poly.pdbx_strand_id
1 'polypeptide(L)'
;MKSICRLPLLLLGLCLPPLAVAQSEVTLLVKTDIDCNWKLDGKPMSPLKADGSRVVPVSPGKHRIRAVTSDDMTEIRIDADVDQGQKIVEIQMKDEHDRELKSQQEEKIRKQAEADVALHPTWTDPDTGLMWAKKDNGSGLDWNQADAYCSNLQLAGYNDWRLPTIEELEGINDPSISITPAIRFDVKGNLKLTGWAWSSSQGQWPGSSIPGMQVFTFYQMDEPKSFPVGFGGVGSVMRALCVRRSGE
;
A
#
# COMPACT_ATOMS: atom_id res chain seq x y z
N MET A 1 26.23 110.34 -18.02
CA MET A 1 25.56 109.56 -16.98
C MET A 1 25.40 108.14 -17.58
N LYS A 2 26.16 107.16 -17.07
CA LYS A 2 26.36 105.86 -17.68
C LYS A 2 25.43 104.82 -17.01
N SER A 3 24.55 104.23 -17.82
CA SER A 3 23.65 103.14 -17.40
C SER A 3 24.38 101.82 -17.55
N ILE A 4 24.49 101.06 -16.46
CA ILE A 4 25.14 99.75 -16.45
C ILE A 4 24.04 98.67 -16.58
N CYS A 5 24.07 98.03 -17.71
CA CYS A 5 23.19 96.88 -18.00
C CYS A 5 23.70 95.61 -17.26
N ARG A 6 22.97 95.11 -16.32
CA ARG A 6 23.27 93.77 -15.69
C ARG A 6 22.51 92.72 -16.41
N LEU A 7 23.22 91.73 -17.01
CA LEU A 7 22.69 90.51 -17.54
C LEU A 7 22.41 89.54 -16.39
N PRO A 8 21.27 88.80 -16.38
CA PRO A 8 21.06 87.72 -15.45
C PRO A 8 21.67 86.44 -15.98
N LEU A 9 22.44 85.76 -15.16
CA LEU A 9 23.01 84.45 -15.37
C LEU A 9 21.88 83.38 -15.32
N LEU A 10 21.55 82.76 -16.50
CA LEU A 10 20.63 81.62 -16.57
C LEU A 10 21.41 80.33 -16.13
N LEU A 11 21.13 79.87 -14.93
CA LEU A 11 21.49 78.54 -14.45
C LEU A 11 20.60 77.52 -15.18
N LEU A 12 21.14 76.85 -16.22
CA LEU A 12 20.53 75.61 -16.75
C LEU A 12 20.69 74.53 -15.71
N GLY A 13 19.64 74.25 -14.96
CA GLY A 13 19.53 73.01 -14.15
C GLY A 13 19.36 71.81 -15.07
N LEU A 14 20.40 71.00 -15.23
CA LEU A 14 20.30 69.69 -15.82
C LEU A 14 19.46 68.81 -14.87
N CYS A 15 18.18 68.66 -15.22
CA CYS A 15 17.32 67.68 -14.61
C CYS A 15 17.69 66.28 -15.17
N LEU A 16 18.60 65.57 -14.49
CA LEU A 16 18.85 64.17 -14.77
C LEU A 16 17.60 63.39 -14.41
N PRO A 17 17.06 62.53 -15.31
CA PRO A 17 15.96 61.66 -14.96
C PRO A 17 16.42 60.73 -13.84
N PRO A 18 15.55 60.37 -12.88
CA PRO A 18 15.89 59.38 -11.86
C PRO A 18 16.27 58.09 -12.54
N LEU A 19 17.47 57.57 -12.26
CA LEU A 19 17.87 56.21 -12.62
C LEU A 19 16.79 55.27 -12.11
N ALA A 20 15.97 54.74 -13.01
CA ALA A 20 15.06 53.65 -12.69
C ALA A 20 15.94 52.48 -12.24
N VAL A 21 16.00 52.26 -10.94
CA VAL A 21 16.55 51.05 -10.39
C VAL A 21 15.66 49.94 -10.90
N ALA A 22 16.18 49.16 -11.84
CA ALA A 22 15.53 47.94 -12.31
C ALA A 22 15.31 47.05 -11.07
N GLN A 23 14.08 47.05 -10.56
CA GLN A 23 13.70 46.09 -9.52
C GLN A 23 13.90 44.69 -10.14
N SER A 24 14.84 43.93 -9.62
CA SER A 24 15.03 42.54 -10.03
C SER A 24 13.71 41.84 -9.79
N GLU A 25 13.06 41.39 -10.87
CA GLU A 25 11.83 40.61 -10.75
C GLU A 25 12.13 39.33 -9.96
N VAL A 26 11.41 39.15 -8.88
CA VAL A 26 11.48 37.92 -8.06
C VAL A 26 10.48 36.94 -8.62
N THR A 27 10.94 35.74 -8.90
CA THR A 27 10.10 34.71 -9.53
C THR A 27 10.16 33.38 -8.80
N LEU A 28 9.03 32.64 -8.82
CA LEU A 28 8.96 31.22 -8.47
C LEU A 28 8.96 30.39 -9.74
N LEU A 29 9.89 29.43 -9.83
CA LEU A 29 9.83 28.33 -10.79
C LEU A 29 9.25 27.11 -10.07
N VAL A 30 7.99 26.81 -10.35
CA VAL A 30 7.30 25.63 -9.79
C VAL A 30 7.38 24.49 -10.76
N LYS A 31 7.86 23.32 -10.29
CA LYS A 31 7.95 22.06 -11.05
C LYS A 31 7.13 20.98 -10.36
N THR A 32 6.65 20.00 -11.11
CA THR A 32 5.92 18.85 -10.57
C THR A 32 6.31 17.56 -11.29
N ASP A 33 6.23 16.45 -10.58
CA ASP A 33 6.46 15.08 -11.05
C ASP A 33 5.17 14.33 -11.45
N ILE A 34 4.00 14.96 -11.21
CA ILE A 34 2.68 14.38 -11.49
C ILE A 34 1.70 15.48 -11.93
N ASP A 35 0.65 15.11 -12.67
CA ASP A 35 -0.45 16.03 -13.00
C ASP A 35 -1.11 16.57 -11.73
N CYS A 36 -1.14 17.88 -11.58
CA CYS A 36 -1.72 18.50 -10.38
C CYS A 36 -2.42 19.83 -10.63
N ASN A 37 -3.42 20.10 -9.78
CA ASN A 37 -4.00 21.40 -9.56
C ASN A 37 -3.25 22.09 -8.42
N TRP A 38 -2.97 23.38 -8.54
CA TRP A 38 -2.24 24.06 -7.49
C TRP A 38 -2.71 25.48 -7.25
N LYS A 39 -2.39 25.99 -6.07
CA LYS A 39 -2.68 27.37 -5.63
C LYS A 39 -1.42 28.01 -5.11
N LEU A 40 -1.28 29.30 -5.37
CA LEU A 40 -0.25 30.16 -4.80
C LEU A 40 -0.94 31.21 -3.92
N ASP A 41 -0.60 31.26 -2.63
CA ASP A 41 -1.21 32.18 -1.64
C ASP A 41 -2.74 32.12 -1.65
N GLY A 42 -3.29 30.92 -1.81
CA GLY A 42 -4.73 30.70 -1.89
C GLY A 42 -5.36 30.96 -3.26
N LYS A 43 -4.66 31.57 -4.22
CA LYS A 43 -5.17 31.84 -5.56
C LYS A 43 -4.95 30.61 -6.47
N PRO A 44 -5.97 30.14 -7.19
CA PRO A 44 -5.83 29.03 -8.11
C PRO A 44 -4.95 29.43 -9.29
N MET A 45 -4.06 28.52 -9.66
CA MET A 45 -3.17 28.65 -10.82
C MET A 45 -3.58 27.64 -11.90
N SER A 46 -3.14 27.87 -13.15
CA SER A 46 -3.38 26.87 -14.19
C SER A 46 -2.71 25.54 -13.84
N PRO A 47 -3.39 24.40 -14.06
CA PRO A 47 -2.86 23.08 -13.76
C PRO A 47 -1.47 22.85 -14.36
N LEU A 48 -0.65 22.05 -13.69
CA LEU A 48 0.62 21.55 -14.18
C LEU A 48 0.47 20.08 -14.60
N LYS A 49 1.13 19.76 -15.71
CA LYS A 49 1.29 18.37 -16.17
C LYS A 49 2.53 17.74 -15.57
N ALA A 50 2.57 16.43 -15.51
CA ALA A 50 3.72 15.67 -15.07
C ALA A 50 5.00 16.16 -15.79
N ASP A 51 6.08 16.30 -15.03
CA ASP A 51 7.35 16.86 -15.47
C ASP A 51 7.27 18.30 -16.02
N GLY A 52 6.13 18.95 -15.81
CA GLY A 52 5.88 20.34 -16.20
C GLY A 52 6.46 21.35 -15.23
N SER A 53 6.60 22.58 -15.71
CA SER A 53 7.04 23.69 -14.90
C SER A 53 6.34 25.00 -15.27
N ARG A 54 6.34 25.95 -14.33
CA ARG A 54 5.81 27.29 -14.54
C ARG A 54 6.60 28.32 -13.75
N VAL A 55 6.93 29.41 -14.42
CA VAL A 55 7.51 30.59 -13.79
C VAL A 55 6.37 31.56 -13.43
N VAL A 56 6.35 32.04 -12.20
CA VAL A 56 5.38 32.99 -11.71
C VAL A 56 6.09 34.16 -11.03
N PRO A 57 5.84 35.40 -11.44
CA PRO A 57 6.36 36.56 -10.73
C PRO A 57 5.66 36.70 -9.36
N VAL A 58 6.46 36.98 -8.33
CA VAL A 58 5.98 37.10 -6.94
C VAL A 58 6.65 38.29 -6.26
N SER A 59 6.08 38.78 -5.18
CA SER A 59 6.73 39.74 -4.29
C SER A 59 7.83 39.05 -3.47
N PRO A 60 8.86 39.76 -2.99
CA PRO A 60 9.76 39.21 -1.98
C PRO A 60 8.98 38.83 -0.71
N GLY A 61 9.33 37.67 -0.11
CA GLY A 61 8.73 37.23 1.14
C GLY A 61 8.29 35.75 1.09
N LYS A 62 7.44 35.38 2.05
CA LYS A 62 6.94 34.02 2.22
C LYS A 62 5.70 33.77 1.35
N HIS A 63 5.74 32.71 0.62
CA HIS A 63 4.66 32.24 -0.25
C HIS A 63 4.24 30.84 0.12
N ARG A 64 2.96 30.55 0.03
CA ARG A 64 2.40 29.23 0.29
C ARG A 64 1.88 28.62 -0.99
N ILE A 65 2.42 27.44 -1.31
CA ILE A 65 1.98 26.61 -2.42
C ILE A 65 1.17 25.45 -1.84
N ARG A 66 -0.01 25.19 -2.39
CA ARG A 66 -0.81 24.01 -2.15
C ARG A 66 -1.03 23.33 -3.47
N ALA A 67 -0.65 22.07 -3.58
CA ALA A 67 -0.87 21.25 -4.77
C ALA A 67 -1.66 20.01 -4.41
N VAL A 68 -2.52 19.58 -5.32
CA VAL A 68 -3.39 18.41 -5.18
C VAL A 68 -3.33 17.67 -6.50
N THR A 69 -3.18 16.35 -6.48
CA THR A 69 -3.23 15.52 -7.68
C THR A 69 -4.56 15.70 -8.42
N SER A 70 -4.60 15.40 -9.72
CA SER A 70 -5.78 15.64 -10.57
C SER A 70 -7.01 14.83 -10.18
N ASP A 71 -6.83 13.76 -9.40
CA ASP A 71 -7.87 12.89 -8.83
C ASP A 71 -8.20 13.21 -7.36
N ASP A 72 -7.64 14.31 -6.83
CA ASP A 72 -7.82 14.79 -5.46
C ASP A 72 -7.34 13.83 -4.34
N MET A 73 -6.52 12.83 -4.68
CA MET A 73 -6.07 11.81 -3.72
C MET A 73 -4.93 12.28 -2.83
N THR A 74 -3.96 12.99 -3.39
CA THR A 74 -2.76 13.40 -2.66
C THR A 74 -2.62 14.91 -2.64
N GLU A 75 -2.38 15.48 -1.47
CA GLU A 75 -2.19 16.92 -1.26
C GLU A 75 -0.83 17.20 -0.60
N ILE A 76 -0.13 18.23 -1.10
CA ILE A 76 1.08 18.76 -0.48
C ILE A 76 0.97 20.26 -0.24
N ARG A 77 1.60 20.75 0.82
CA ARG A 77 1.74 22.16 1.15
C ARG A 77 3.21 22.49 1.32
N ILE A 78 3.66 23.53 0.61
CA ILE A 78 5.05 23.98 0.61
C ILE A 78 5.07 25.46 0.94
N ASP A 79 5.84 25.85 1.95
CA ASP A 79 6.13 27.25 2.24
C ASP A 79 7.48 27.59 1.58
N ALA A 80 7.49 28.58 0.69
CA ALA A 80 8.67 29.06 -0.01
C ALA A 80 8.99 30.49 0.43
N ASP A 81 10.23 30.72 0.87
CA ASP A 81 10.73 32.06 1.16
C ASP A 81 11.57 32.55 -0.02
N VAL A 82 11.19 33.65 -0.59
CA VAL A 82 11.78 34.20 -1.83
C VAL A 82 12.26 35.62 -1.58
N ASP A 83 13.56 35.80 -1.38
CA ASP A 83 14.14 37.09 -1.10
C ASP A 83 14.59 37.83 -2.35
N GLN A 84 15.29 37.16 -3.26
CA GLN A 84 15.86 37.73 -4.49
C GLN A 84 15.91 36.70 -5.63
N GLY A 85 15.79 37.19 -6.87
CA GLY A 85 15.96 36.39 -8.08
C GLY A 85 14.90 35.29 -8.28
N GLN A 86 15.30 34.12 -8.70
CA GLN A 86 14.41 32.99 -8.97
C GLN A 86 14.56 31.90 -7.91
N LYS A 87 13.46 31.51 -7.28
CA LYS A 87 13.37 30.35 -6.37
C LYS A 87 12.74 29.18 -7.10
N ILE A 88 13.38 28.01 -7.01
CA ILE A 88 12.83 26.75 -7.55
C ILE A 88 12.06 26.04 -6.43
N VAL A 89 10.84 25.64 -6.71
CA VAL A 89 10.01 24.81 -5.84
C VAL A 89 9.61 23.56 -6.61
N GLU A 90 9.96 22.40 -6.07
CA GLU A 90 9.62 21.11 -6.63
C GLU A 90 8.47 20.49 -5.84
N ILE A 91 7.38 20.20 -6.54
CA ILE A 91 6.20 19.49 -6.03
C ILE A 91 6.42 18.03 -6.35
N GLN A 92 6.78 17.22 -5.33
CA GLN A 92 7.05 15.79 -5.47
C GLN A 92 5.93 15.02 -4.74
N MET A 93 4.97 14.51 -5.50
CA MET A 93 3.81 13.79 -4.98
C MET A 93 3.66 12.39 -5.58
N LYS A 94 4.38 12.05 -6.63
CA LYS A 94 4.19 10.81 -7.38
C LYS A 94 4.36 9.57 -6.51
N ASP A 95 5.44 9.48 -5.74
CA ASP A 95 5.71 8.30 -4.91
C ASP A 95 4.66 8.09 -3.81
N GLU A 96 4.13 9.17 -3.25
CA GLU A 96 3.07 9.09 -2.24
C GLU A 96 1.74 8.72 -2.88
N HIS A 97 1.42 9.32 -4.01
CA HIS A 97 0.23 9.02 -4.79
C HIS A 97 0.21 7.53 -5.26
N ASP A 98 1.32 7.02 -5.79
CA ASP A 98 1.45 5.62 -6.21
C ASP A 98 1.27 4.65 -5.03
N ARG A 99 1.79 5.02 -3.83
CA ARG A 99 1.57 4.23 -2.61
C ARG A 99 0.11 4.22 -2.18
N GLU A 100 -0.57 5.35 -2.28
CA GLU A 100 -1.98 5.47 -1.91
C GLU A 100 -2.89 4.69 -2.87
N LEU A 101 -2.65 4.80 -4.19
CA LEU A 101 -3.33 3.98 -5.20
C LEU A 101 -3.16 2.48 -4.96
N LYS A 102 -1.94 2.05 -4.66
CA LYS A 102 -1.65 0.65 -4.35
C LYS A 102 -2.39 0.19 -3.09
N SER A 103 -2.39 1.00 -2.04
CA SER A 103 -3.11 0.72 -0.79
C SER A 103 -4.61 0.57 -1.01
N GLN A 104 -5.23 1.46 -1.80
CA GLN A 104 -6.66 1.38 -2.13
C GLN A 104 -6.98 0.15 -2.98
N GLN A 105 -6.11 -0.21 -3.92
CA GLN A 105 -6.28 -1.41 -4.73
C GLN A 105 -6.19 -2.68 -3.87
N GLU A 106 -5.22 -2.76 -2.95
CA GLU A 106 -5.08 -3.87 -2.02
C GLU A 106 -6.30 -3.99 -1.10
N GLU A 107 -6.80 -2.89 -0.57
CA GLU A 107 -8.02 -2.85 0.25
C GLU A 107 -9.26 -3.32 -0.50
N LYS A 108 -9.41 -2.90 -1.77
CA LYS A 108 -10.51 -3.35 -2.63
C LYS A 108 -10.45 -4.85 -2.88
N ILE A 109 -9.26 -5.39 -3.20
CA ILE A 109 -9.05 -6.83 -3.39
C ILE A 109 -9.37 -7.59 -2.11
N ARG A 110 -8.91 -7.10 -0.96
CA ARG A 110 -9.21 -7.69 0.35
C ARG A 110 -10.71 -7.77 0.62
N LYS A 111 -11.44 -6.67 0.45
CA LYS A 111 -12.90 -6.61 0.64
C LYS A 111 -13.66 -7.56 -0.28
N GLN A 112 -13.26 -7.63 -1.55
CA GLN A 112 -13.85 -8.57 -2.50
C GLN A 112 -13.63 -10.02 -2.08
N ALA A 113 -12.43 -10.33 -1.63
CA ALA A 113 -12.07 -11.66 -1.16
C ALA A 113 -12.81 -12.05 0.13
N GLU A 114 -13.01 -11.12 1.06
CA GLU A 114 -13.81 -11.33 2.26
C GLU A 114 -15.30 -11.56 1.92
N ALA A 115 -15.84 -10.78 0.98
CA ALA A 115 -17.21 -10.95 0.50
C ALA A 115 -17.42 -12.29 -0.22
N ASP A 116 -16.45 -12.74 -1.02
CA ASP A 116 -16.51 -14.06 -1.66
C ASP A 116 -16.52 -15.21 -0.64
N VAL A 117 -15.67 -15.14 0.39
CA VAL A 117 -15.67 -16.13 1.47
C VAL A 117 -16.99 -16.12 2.26
N ALA A 118 -17.57 -14.95 2.49
CA ALA A 118 -18.86 -14.87 3.18
C ALA A 118 -20.02 -15.50 2.38
N LEU A 119 -20.00 -15.31 1.06
CA LEU A 119 -21.01 -15.86 0.16
C LEU A 119 -20.78 -17.34 -0.14
N HIS A 120 -19.52 -17.74 -0.27
CA HIS A 120 -19.11 -19.11 -0.61
C HIS A 120 -18.08 -19.61 0.42
N PRO A 121 -18.50 -20.03 1.61
CA PRO A 121 -17.58 -20.36 2.71
C PRO A 121 -16.78 -21.64 2.50
N THR A 122 -17.10 -22.40 1.46
CA THR A 122 -16.44 -23.66 1.10
C THR A 122 -16.01 -23.68 -0.36
N TRP A 123 -15.03 -24.54 -0.66
CA TRP A 123 -14.59 -24.88 -2.01
C TRP A 123 -14.46 -26.40 -2.13
N THR A 124 -15.02 -26.98 -3.18
CA THR A 124 -14.84 -28.41 -3.47
C THR A 124 -13.76 -28.54 -4.53
N ASP A 125 -12.72 -29.30 -4.20
CA ASP A 125 -11.65 -29.61 -5.13
C ASP A 125 -12.19 -30.55 -6.23
N PRO A 126 -12.15 -30.13 -7.51
CA PRO A 126 -12.69 -30.93 -8.60
C PRO A 126 -11.90 -32.22 -8.86
N ASP A 127 -10.62 -32.26 -8.46
CA ASP A 127 -9.75 -33.42 -8.70
C ASP A 127 -9.98 -34.54 -7.68
N THR A 128 -10.26 -34.19 -6.43
CA THR A 128 -10.38 -35.13 -5.31
C THR A 128 -11.80 -35.29 -4.77
N GLY A 129 -12.69 -34.34 -5.08
CA GLY A 129 -14.03 -34.27 -4.50
C GLY A 129 -14.03 -33.85 -3.02
N LEU A 130 -12.90 -33.49 -2.45
CA LEU A 130 -12.83 -32.99 -1.08
C LEU A 130 -13.37 -31.56 -0.98
N MET A 131 -14.15 -31.31 0.06
CA MET A 131 -14.67 -29.97 0.35
C MET A 131 -13.82 -29.32 1.45
N TRP A 132 -13.33 -28.14 1.18
CA TRP A 132 -12.46 -27.35 2.06
C TRP A 132 -13.18 -26.14 2.62
N ALA A 133 -12.93 -25.81 3.87
CA ALA A 133 -13.26 -24.47 4.40
C ALA A 133 -12.43 -23.44 3.67
N LYS A 134 -13.04 -22.37 3.14
CA LYS A 134 -12.32 -21.33 2.37
C LYS A 134 -11.37 -20.47 3.21
N LYS A 135 -11.41 -20.57 4.52
CA LYS A 135 -10.48 -19.89 5.42
C LYS A 135 -10.04 -20.81 6.55
N ASP A 136 -8.83 -20.60 7.02
CA ASP A 136 -8.35 -21.18 8.26
C ASP A 136 -9.00 -20.50 9.50
N ASN A 137 -8.67 -20.95 10.70
CA ASN A 137 -9.18 -20.39 11.94
C ASN A 137 -8.67 -18.98 12.29
N GLY A 138 -7.68 -18.43 11.55
CA GLY A 138 -7.15 -17.07 11.71
C GLY A 138 -6.24 -16.82 12.91
N SER A 139 -6.04 -17.80 13.81
CA SER A 139 -5.25 -17.64 15.03
C SER A 139 -4.36 -18.85 15.29
N GLY A 140 -3.30 -18.66 16.11
CA GLY A 140 -2.37 -19.74 16.48
C GLY A 140 -3.04 -20.79 17.34
N LEU A 141 -2.86 -22.08 16.97
CA LEU A 141 -3.36 -23.24 17.70
C LEU A 141 -2.25 -24.29 17.84
N ASP A 142 -2.26 -25.04 18.94
CA ASP A 142 -1.59 -26.33 18.98
C ASP A 142 -2.42 -27.40 18.22
N TRP A 143 -1.86 -28.60 18.06
CA TRP A 143 -2.52 -29.64 17.26
C TRP A 143 -3.86 -30.08 17.87
N ASN A 144 -3.94 -30.28 19.20
CA ASN A 144 -5.18 -30.71 19.87
C ASN A 144 -6.29 -29.67 19.69
N GLN A 145 -5.93 -28.38 19.80
CA GLN A 145 -6.85 -27.26 19.57
C GLN A 145 -7.31 -27.20 18.12
N ALA A 146 -6.41 -27.48 17.17
CA ALA A 146 -6.73 -27.50 15.75
C ALA A 146 -7.65 -28.64 15.36
N ASP A 147 -7.39 -29.86 15.91
CA ASP A 147 -8.26 -31.01 15.72
C ASP A 147 -9.65 -30.78 16.30
N ALA A 148 -9.72 -30.28 17.56
CA ALA A 148 -10.98 -29.91 18.20
C ALA A 148 -11.71 -28.80 17.43
N TYR A 149 -11.00 -27.82 16.86
CA TYR A 149 -11.60 -26.77 16.06
C TYR A 149 -12.32 -27.34 14.83
N CYS A 150 -11.65 -28.20 14.05
CA CYS A 150 -12.26 -28.81 12.89
C CYS A 150 -13.39 -29.76 13.25
N SER A 151 -13.23 -30.62 14.26
CA SER A 151 -14.25 -31.57 14.69
C SER A 151 -15.53 -30.92 15.21
N ASN A 152 -15.44 -29.68 15.74
CA ASN A 152 -16.59 -28.91 16.21
C ASN A 152 -17.10 -27.88 15.18
N LEU A 153 -16.48 -27.80 14.00
CA LEU A 153 -16.85 -26.81 12.99
C LEU A 153 -18.23 -27.12 12.40
N GLN A 154 -19.11 -26.11 12.43
CA GLN A 154 -20.37 -26.10 11.70
C GLN A 154 -20.27 -25.09 10.59
N LEU A 155 -20.18 -25.55 9.36
CA LEU A 155 -19.99 -24.69 8.21
C LEU A 155 -20.74 -25.21 6.98
N ALA A 156 -21.45 -24.34 6.28
CA ALA A 156 -22.24 -24.66 5.08
C ALA A 156 -23.29 -25.79 5.30
N GLY A 157 -23.78 -25.94 6.52
CA GLY A 157 -24.75 -26.99 6.88
C GLY A 157 -24.14 -28.36 7.22
N TYR A 158 -22.82 -28.45 7.25
CA TYR A 158 -22.08 -29.68 7.57
C TYR A 158 -21.40 -29.58 8.93
N ASN A 159 -21.20 -30.74 9.60
CA ASN A 159 -20.58 -30.87 10.93
C ASN A 159 -19.56 -32.04 11.00
N ASP A 160 -19.19 -32.62 9.87
CA ASP A 160 -18.26 -33.74 9.71
C ASP A 160 -16.86 -33.27 9.23
N TRP A 161 -16.50 -32.07 9.61
CA TRP A 161 -15.19 -31.49 9.31
C TRP A 161 -14.08 -32.12 10.14
N ARG A 162 -12.88 -32.24 9.54
CA ARG A 162 -11.69 -32.80 10.19
C ARG A 162 -10.42 -32.04 9.73
N LEU A 163 -9.31 -32.28 10.42
CA LEU A 163 -8.01 -31.91 9.87
C LEU A 163 -7.71 -32.74 8.61
N PRO A 164 -7.08 -32.13 7.60
CA PRO A 164 -6.61 -32.84 6.41
C PRO A 164 -5.42 -33.75 6.72
N THR A 165 -5.19 -34.76 5.90
CA THR A 165 -3.89 -35.44 5.87
C THR A 165 -2.83 -34.56 5.21
N ILE A 166 -1.55 -34.96 5.33
CA ILE A 166 -0.47 -34.22 4.70
C ILE A 166 -0.57 -34.28 3.17
N GLU A 167 -0.95 -35.44 2.64
CA GLU A 167 -1.14 -35.65 1.20
C GLU A 167 -2.30 -34.82 0.64
N GLU A 168 -3.36 -34.62 1.43
CA GLU A 168 -4.48 -33.75 1.06
C GLU A 168 -4.04 -32.28 1.01
N LEU A 169 -3.20 -31.84 1.94
CA LEU A 169 -2.62 -30.48 1.92
C LEU A 169 -1.67 -30.29 0.73
N GLU A 170 -0.83 -31.27 0.44
CA GLU A 170 0.05 -31.28 -0.75
C GLU A 170 -0.78 -31.20 -2.03
N GLY A 171 -1.92 -31.91 -2.09
CA GLY A 171 -2.80 -31.93 -3.25
C GLY A 171 -3.42 -30.59 -3.63
N ILE A 172 -3.60 -29.70 -2.66
CA ILE A 172 -4.10 -28.34 -2.91
C ILE A 172 -2.99 -27.29 -3.06
N ASN A 173 -1.72 -27.67 -2.90
CA ASN A 173 -0.61 -26.78 -3.17
C ASN A 173 -0.46 -26.55 -4.68
N ASP A 174 -0.37 -25.31 -5.13
CA ASP A 174 -0.21 -24.98 -6.54
C ASP A 174 0.79 -23.83 -6.72
N PRO A 175 2.07 -24.14 -6.90
CA PRO A 175 3.12 -23.13 -7.05
C PRO A 175 2.98 -22.28 -8.32
N SER A 176 2.05 -22.61 -9.23
CA SER A 176 1.77 -21.78 -10.41
C SER A 176 0.89 -20.57 -10.11
N ILE A 177 0.21 -20.58 -8.94
CA ILE A 177 -0.71 -19.51 -8.50
C ILE A 177 0.05 -18.40 -7.74
N SER A 178 1.29 -18.12 -8.03
CA SER A 178 2.03 -17.01 -7.43
C SER A 178 1.35 -15.67 -7.74
N ILE A 179 0.45 -15.22 -6.87
CA ILE A 179 -0.32 -14.00 -7.04
C ILE A 179 0.17 -12.96 -6.02
N THR A 180 0.98 -12.01 -6.46
CA THR A 180 1.38 -10.78 -5.79
C THR A 180 1.89 -10.86 -4.33
N PRO A 181 2.73 -9.93 -3.85
CA PRO A 181 3.30 -9.93 -2.49
C PRO A 181 2.28 -9.92 -1.35
N ALA A 182 1.01 -9.66 -1.64
CA ALA A 182 -0.06 -9.59 -0.65
C ALA A 182 -0.75 -10.94 -0.37
N ILE A 183 -0.63 -11.94 -1.25
CA ILE A 183 -1.19 -13.29 -1.09
C ILE A 183 -0.02 -14.28 -1.06
N ARG A 184 0.29 -14.76 0.13
CA ARG A 184 1.53 -15.48 0.43
C ARG A 184 1.45 -17.00 0.30
N PHE A 185 0.33 -17.56 -0.16
CA PHE A 185 0.15 -19.00 -0.18
C PHE A 185 -0.28 -19.48 -1.56
N ASP A 186 0.50 -20.35 -2.14
CA ASP A 186 0.27 -20.98 -3.44
C ASP A 186 -0.74 -22.13 -3.27
N VAL A 187 -2.03 -21.80 -3.20
CA VAL A 187 -3.10 -22.76 -2.88
C VAL A 187 -4.27 -22.66 -3.85
N LYS A 188 -4.77 -23.81 -4.30
CA LYS A 188 -5.97 -23.92 -5.14
C LYS A 188 -7.21 -23.34 -4.44
N GLY A 189 -8.26 -23.05 -5.21
CA GLY A 189 -9.59 -22.72 -4.71
C GLY A 189 -9.75 -21.36 -4.04
N ASN A 190 -8.78 -20.46 -4.18
CA ASN A 190 -8.78 -19.14 -3.54
C ASN A 190 -8.94 -19.21 -2.01
N LEU A 191 -8.35 -20.22 -1.37
CA LEU A 191 -8.40 -20.38 0.08
C LEU A 191 -7.66 -19.23 0.77
N LYS A 192 -8.21 -18.76 1.88
CA LYS A 192 -7.64 -17.67 2.70
C LYS A 192 -6.87 -18.26 3.87
N LEU A 193 -5.57 -18.38 3.70
CA LEU A 193 -4.69 -18.93 4.73
C LEU A 193 -3.92 -17.79 5.39
N THR A 194 -3.77 -17.88 6.71
CA THR A 194 -3.04 -16.92 7.53
C THR A 194 -1.80 -17.51 8.19
N GLY A 195 -1.53 -18.80 7.97
CA GLY A 195 -0.39 -19.52 8.53
C GLY A 195 -0.21 -20.92 7.98
N TRP A 196 0.58 -21.72 8.67
CA TRP A 196 0.88 -23.10 8.33
C TRP A 196 -0.27 -24.01 8.79
N ALA A 197 -0.66 -24.97 7.98
CA ALA A 197 -1.77 -25.85 8.30
C ALA A 197 -1.32 -27.11 9.04
N TRP A 198 -1.95 -27.38 10.20
CA TRP A 198 -1.84 -28.69 10.84
C TRP A 198 -2.47 -29.79 10.00
N SER A 199 -1.82 -30.94 9.96
CA SER A 199 -2.40 -32.16 9.38
C SER A 199 -2.79 -33.17 10.45
N SER A 200 -3.61 -34.17 10.08
CA SER A 200 -3.87 -35.34 10.90
C SER A 200 -2.79 -36.43 10.76
N SER A 201 -1.82 -36.23 9.86
CA SER A 201 -0.74 -37.19 9.63
C SER A 201 0.32 -37.11 10.71
N GLN A 202 0.75 -38.28 11.19
CA GLN A 202 1.83 -38.38 12.15
C GLN A 202 3.19 -38.23 11.46
N GLY A 203 4.12 -37.65 12.16
CA GLY A 203 5.51 -37.53 11.75
C GLY A 203 6.44 -37.65 12.94
N GLN A 204 7.73 -37.55 12.66
CA GLN A 204 8.74 -37.61 13.72
C GLN A 204 9.37 -36.22 13.86
N TRP A 205 9.45 -35.74 15.11
CA TRP A 205 10.17 -34.52 15.41
C TRP A 205 11.68 -34.71 15.07
N PRO A 206 12.28 -33.84 14.23
CA PRO A 206 13.68 -33.98 13.84
C PRO A 206 14.62 -34.04 15.05
N GLY A 207 15.46 -35.10 15.10
CA GLY A 207 16.43 -35.29 16.17
C GLY A 207 15.84 -35.82 17.49
N SER A 208 14.58 -36.27 17.51
CA SER A 208 13.88 -36.76 18.71
C SER A 208 13.15 -38.08 18.42
N SER A 209 12.99 -38.92 19.43
CA SER A 209 12.11 -40.10 19.40
C SER A 209 10.65 -39.76 19.72
N ILE A 210 10.33 -38.47 19.92
CA ILE A 210 8.98 -38.04 20.25
C ILE A 210 8.13 -38.01 18.98
N PRO A 211 6.99 -38.71 18.95
CA PRO A 211 6.04 -38.59 17.86
C PRO A 211 5.54 -37.14 17.74
N GLY A 212 5.38 -36.69 16.52
CA GLY A 212 4.83 -35.37 16.22
C GLY A 212 3.73 -35.46 15.19
N MET A 213 3.07 -34.36 14.96
CA MET A 213 2.10 -34.19 13.88
C MET A 213 2.71 -33.32 12.78
N GLN A 214 2.40 -33.66 11.54
CA GLN A 214 2.92 -32.93 10.40
C GLN A 214 2.18 -31.61 10.19
N VAL A 215 2.91 -30.64 9.68
CA VAL A 215 2.44 -29.31 9.31
C VAL A 215 2.86 -29.05 7.88
N PHE A 216 1.99 -28.45 7.10
CA PHE A 216 2.27 -28.03 5.74
C PHE A 216 2.39 -26.52 5.64
N THR A 217 3.40 -26.06 4.92
CA THR A 217 3.59 -24.66 4.59
C THR A 217 3.30 -24.48 3.11
N PHE A 218 2.33 -23.68 2.74
CA PHE A 218 2.03 -23.39 1.34
C PHE A 218 3.00 -22.33 0.76
N TYR A 219 4.21 -22.25 1.30
CA TYR A 219 5.20 -21.26 0.93
C TYR A 219 6.43 -21.93 0.33
N GLN A 220 6.69 -21.68 -0.95
CA GLN A 220 7.91 -22.06 -1.69
C GLN A 220 8.33 -23.53 -1.54
N MET A 221 7.47 -24.48 -1.89
CA MET A 221 7.82 -25.92 -2.00
C MET A 221 8.62 -26.48 -0.81
N ASP A 222 8.32 -26.02 0.40
CA ASP A 222 8.92 -26.57 1.62
C ASP A 222 8.34 -27.96 1.88
N GLU A 223 9.19 -28.92 2.23
CA GLU A 223 8.75 -30.24 2.68
C GLU A 223 7.91 -30.14 3.97
N PRO A 224 6.96 -31.07 4.20
CA PRO A 224 6.21 -31.12 5.45
C PRO A 224 7.14 -31.17 6.67
N LYS A 225 6.83 -30.38 7.68
CA LYS A 225 7.59 -30.32 8.93
C LYS A 225 6.79 -30.99 10.04
N SER A 226 7.47 -31.73 10.91
CA SER A 226 6.83 -32.41 12.05
C SER A 226 7.11 -31.65 13.35
N PHE A 227 6.08 -31.48 14.18
CA PHE A 227 6.17 -30.82 15.46
C PHE A 227 5.46 -31.62 16.56
N PRO A 228 5.90 -31.56 17.82
CA PRO A 228 5.17 -32.14 18.95
C PRO A 228 3.74 -31.63 19.03
N VAL A 229 2.81 -32.48 19.50
CA VAL A 229 1.36 -32.18 19.58
C VAL A 229 1.09 -30.88 20.36
N GLY A 230 1.81 -30.60 21.43
CA GLY A 230 1.69 -29.39 22.22
C GLY A 230 2.47 -28.18 21.68
N PHE A 231 3.11 -28.31 20.51
CA PHE A 231 3.80 -27.19 19.90
C PHE A 231 2.78 -26.26 19.22
N GLY A 232 3.02 -24.97 19.32
CA GLY A 232 2.11 -23.97 18.77
C GLY A 232 1.34 -23.24 19.87
N GLY A 233 0.06 -22.93 19.62
CA GLY A 233 -0.79 -22.16 20.54
C GLY A 233 -0.88 -20.67 20.17
N VAL A 234 -1.35 -19.88 21.11
CA VAL A 234 -1.59 -18.45 20.90
C VAL A 234 -0.30 -17.72 20.46
N GLY A 235 -0.39 -16.97 19.35
CA GLY A 235 0.75 -16.25 18.77
C GLY A 235 1.64 -17.06 17.82
N SER A 236 1.41 -18.38 17.69
CA SER A 236 2.10 -19.21 16.70
C SER A 236 1.58 -18.96 15.28
N VAL A 237 2.33 -19.44 14.28
CA VAL A 237 1.92 -19.41 12.87
C VAL A 237 1.08 -20.64 12.47
N MET A 238 0.81 -21.57 13.39
CA MET A 238 0.07 -22.80 13.16
C MET A 238 -1.44 -22.56 13.13
N ARG A 239 -2.13 -23.13 12.14
CA ARG A 239 -3.57 -22.92 11.87
C ARG A 239 -4.31 -24.24 11.70
N ALA A 240 -5.62 -24.19 11.86
CA ALA A 240 -6.54 -25.25 11.45
C ALA A 240 -7.19 -24.88 10.11
N LEU A 241 -6.89 -25.61 9.05
CA LEU A 241 -7.64 -25.62 7.81
C LEU A 241 -8.46 -26.90 7.75
N CYS A 242 -9.78 -26.79 7.66
CA CYS A 242 -10.64 -27.95 7.76
C CYS A 242 -11.09 -28.48 6.40
N VAL A 243 -11.21 -29.80 6.30
CA VAL A 243 -11.64 -30.54 5.11
C VAL A 243 -12.72 -31.55 5.49
N ARG A 244 -13.58 -31.88 4.53
CA ARG A 244 -14.54 -33.00 4.62
C ARG A 244 -14.66 -33.71 3.27
N ARG A 245 -15.28 -34.91 3.24
CA ARG A 245 -15.65 -35.54 1.97
C ARG A 245 -16.97 -34.94 1.47
N SER A 246 -17.03 -34.57 0.20
CA SER A 246 -18.28 -34.16 -0.42
C SER A 246 -19.09 -35.41 -0.77
N GLY A 247 -20.32 -35.55 -0.26
CA GLY A 247 -21.24 -36.62 -0.65
C GLY A 247 -21.47 -37.73 0.39
N GLU A 248 -21.05 -37.55 1.63
CA GLU A 248 -21.54 -38.32 2.78
C GLU A 248 -22.58 -37.55 3.55
#